data_61c315ba28e6804cc24f670facab114e
#
_entry.id   61c315ba28e6804cc24f670facab114e
#
_cell.length_a   1.000
_cell.length_b   1.000
_cell.length_c   1.000
_cell.angle_alpha   90.00
_cell.angle_beta   90.00
_cell.angle_gamma   90.00
#
_symmetry.space_group_name_H-M   'P 1'
#
loop_
_entity.id
_entity.type
_entity.pdbx_description
1 polymer ?
#
loop_
_entity_poly.entity_id
_entity_poly.type
_entity_poly.pdbx_seq_one_letter_code
_entity_poly.pdbx_strand_id
1 'polypeptide(L)'
;MEKSSVGTAGDKELLTVEDVAGYMGVGRVTVHRWCREGRLPCLKVGKSWRIRREALEDFLRRGERSATLDAQLGSFFSVPDSVLAVAQNLDLLHRIDAAFFRAGEARGGLLVTFYGGEAEHEDDLRAQLEQEGIEVKRLEAEGRLIMRPEKDPAARREELVRLLDKTRDGRAVWASFNWAVDVDLDTAMEQQETLSMLVDAEHFVVKTAVVEEVLDGWPPKTLLRAQTSHSGTIWASEKGLSLSRTTPMPAS
;
A
#
# COMPACT_ATOMS: atom_id res chain seq x y z
N MET A 1 0.53 30.47 -48.34
CA MET A 1 0.61 28.98 -48.32
C MET A 1 1.57 28.60 -47.21
N GLU A 2 1.05 28.37 -46.03
CA GLU A 2 1.85 28.00 -44.87
C GLU A 2 1.42 26.58 -44.47
N LYS A 3 2.35 25.63 -44.67
CA LYS A 3 2.11 24.22 -44.36
C LYS A 3 2.24 24.03 -42.86
N SER A 4 1.13 23.86 -42.17
CA SER A 4 1.08 23.24 -40.85
C SER A 4 1.56 21.80 -40.94
N SER A 5 2.79 21.52 -40.55
CA SER A 5 3.23 20.14 -40.30
C SER A 5 2.70 19.71 -38.94
N VAL A 6 1.64 18.94 -38.94
CA VAL A 6 1.21 18.13 -37.79
C VAL A 6 2.26 17.03 -37.62
N GLY A 7 3.28 17.31 -36.79
CA GLY A 7 4.21 16.27 -36.35
C GLY A 7 3.48 15.31 -35.44
N THR A 8 3.34 14.08 -35.90
CA THR A 8 2.84 12.93 -35.13
C THR A 8 3.62 12.80 -33.84
N ALA A 9 2.92 12.66 -32.69
CA ALA A 9 3.46 12.50 -31.33
C ALA A 9 4.41 11.27 -31.15
N GLY A 10 4.66 10.51 -32.24
CA GLY A 10 5.39 9.24 -32.24
C GLY A 10 6.91 9.33 -32.03
N ASP A 11 7.55 10.51 -32.15
CA ASP A 11 9.02 10.58 -32.26
C ASP A 11 9.71 11.61 -31.34
N LYS A 12 8.99 12.20 -30.39
CA LYS A 12 9.56 13.19 -29.46
C LYS A 12 9.99 12.51 -28.18
N GLU A 13 11.27 12.55 -27.85
CA GLU A 13 11.83 12.09 -26.57
C GLU A 13 11.30 12.89 -25.36
N LEU A 14 10.96 14.17 -25.55
CA LEU A 14 10.36 15.06 -24.57
C LEU A 14 8.98 15.53 -25.03
N LEU A 15 7.96 15.19 -24.22
CA LEU A 15 6.58 15.55 -24.45
C LEU A 15 6.22 16.84 -23.71
N THR A 16 5.28 17.61 -24.25
CA THR A 16 4.65 18.73 -23.56
C THR A 16 3.48 18.25 -22.69
N VAL A 17 2.99 19.10 -21.81
CA VAL A 17 1.75 18.83 -21.03
C VAL A 17 0.56 18.62 -21.98
N GLU A 18 0.51 19.36 -23.09
CA GLU A 18 -0.51 19.24 -24.13
C GLU A 18 -0.45 17.89 -24.84
N ASP A 19 0.76 17.42 -25.18
CA ASP A 19 0.96 16.11 -25.83
C ASP A 19 0.45 14.99 -24.90
N VAL A 20 0.82 15.04 -23.61
CA VAL A 20 0.39 14.02 -22.60
C VAL A 20 -1.11 14.10 -22.35
N ALA A 21 -1.66 15.31 -22.19
CA ALA A 21 -3.09 15.50 -21.97
C ALA A 21 -3.94 14.95 -23.13
N GLY A 22 -3.49 15.22 -24.37
CA GLY A 22 -4.14 14.68 -25.58
C GLY A 22 -4.02 13.15 -25.70
N TYR A 23 -2.83 12.60 -25.39
CA TYR A 23 -2.59 11.16 -25.44
C TYR A 23 -3.44 10.37 -24.43
N MET A 24 -3.56 10.91 -23.21
CA MET A 24 -4.30 10.26 -22.12
C MET A 24 -5.79 10.63 -22.06
N GLY A 25 -6.26 11.55 -22.89
CA GLY A 25 -7.66 12.00 -22.85
C GLY A 25 -8.05 12.76 -21.58
N VAL A 26 -7.07 13.42 -20.91
CA VAL A 26 -7.29 14.17 -19.66
C VAL A 26 -7.07 15.67 -19.84
N GLY A 27 -7.56 16.48 -18.90
CA GLY A 27 -7.35 17.93 -18.92
C GLY A 27 -5.88 18.29 -18.61
N ARG A 28 -5.36 19.37 -19.27
CA ARG A 28 -4.01 19.92 -18.99
C ARG A 28 -3.78 20.25 -17.52
N VAL A 29 -4.81 20.69 -16.82
CA VAL A 29 -4.75 20.99 -15.37
C VAL A 29 -4.40 19.72 -14.57
N THR A 30 -4.93 18.57 -14.96
CA THR A 30 -4.64 17.28 -14.33
C THR A 30 -3.17 16.90 -14.51
N VAL A 31 -2.63 17.03 -15.72
CA VAL A 31 -1.22 16.75 -15.99
C VAL A 31 -0.30 17.72 -15.22
N HIS A 32 -0.65 19.02 -15.18
CA HIS A 32 0.08 20.00 -14.38
C HIS A 32 0.09 19.65 -12.88
N ARG A 33 -1.03 19.14 -12.36
CA ARG A 33 -1.14 18.69 -10.97
C ARG A 33 -0.21 17.50 -10.72
N TRP A 34 -0.25 16.46 -11.56
CA TRP A 34 0.63 15.30 -11.45
C TRP A 34 2.13 15.66 -11.47
N CYS A 35 2.53 16.64 -12.34
CA CYS A 35 3.92 17.13 -12.34
C CYS A 35 4.29 17.86 -11.04
N ARG A 36 3.38 18.65 -10.46
CA ARG A 36 3.64 19.37 -9.20
C ARG A 36 3.71 18.44 -7.98
N GLU A 37 2.87 17.42 -7.98
CA GLU A 37 2.78 16.42 -6.92
C GLU A 37 3.86 15.33 -7.04
N GLY A 38 4.68 15.36 -8.09
CA GLY A 38 5.71 14.34 -8.32
C GLY A 38 5.17 12.97 -8.75
N ARG A 39 3.86 12.83 -8.95
CA ARG A 39 3.21 11.59 -9.41
C ARG A 39 3.67 11.19 -10.81
N LEU A 40 3.81 12.16 -11.70
CA LEU A 40 4.41 12.00 -13.01
C LEU A 40 5.77 12.72 -13.01
N PRO A 41 6.89 12.01 -13.21
CA PRO A 41 8.20 12.64 -13.25
C PRO A 41 8.31 13.65 -14.40
N CYS A 42 8.42 14.92 -14.07
CA CYS A 42 8.43 16.03 -15.03
C CYS A 42 9.67 16.89 -14.84
N LEU A 43 10.21 17.39 -15.96
CA LEU A 43 11.30 18.36 -15.98
C LEU A 43 10.75 19.77 -16.12
N LYS A 44 11.15 20.70 -15.27
CA LYS A 44 10.80 22.11 -15.41
C LYS A 44 11.85 22.80 -16.29
N VAL A 45 11.45 23.14 -17.51
CA VAL A 45 12.31 23.85 -18.47
C VAL A 45 11.75 25.28 -18.64
N GLY A 46 12.39 26.23 -18.00
CA GLY A 46 11.90 27.60 -17.94
C GLY A 46 10.53 27.69 -17.24
N LYS A 47 9.51 28.16 -17.94
CA LYS A 47 8.13 28.26 -17.42
C LYS A 47 7.26 27.05 -17.75
N SER A 48 7.80 26.09 -18.49
CA SER A 48 7.03 24.93 -19.02
C SER A 48 7.51 23.62 -18.43
N TRP A 49 6.57 22.69 -18.22
CA TRP A 49 6.89 21.32 -17.89
C TRP A 49 7.18 20.50 -19.14
N ARG A 50 8.10 19.57 -19.04
CA ARG A 50 8.43 18.58 -20.06
C ARG A 50 8.44 17.20 -19.44
N ILE A 51 7.93 16.23 -20.14
CA ILE A 51 7.79 14.84 -19.69
C ILE A 51 8.62 13.97 -20.63
N ARG A 52 9.51 13.17 -20.08
CA ARG A 52 10.19 12.15 -20.88
C ARG A 52 9.18 11.08 -21.28
N ARG A 53 9.28 10.58 -22.50
CA ARG A 53 8.41 9.50 -22.99
C ARG A 53 8.49 8.27 -22.08
N GLU A 54 9.69 7.85 -21.71
CA GLU A 54 9.92 6.74 -20.78
C GLU A 54 9.20 6.97 -19.44
N ALA A 55 9.26 8.17 -18.87
CA ALA A 55 8.58 8.49 -17.61
C ALA A 55 7.05 8.40 -17.74
N LEU A 56 6.49 8.77 -18.89
CA LEU A 56 5.05 8.59 -19.17
C LEU A 56 4.70 7.11 -19.31
N GLU A 57 5.50 6.34 -20.04
CA GLU A 57 5.28 4.90 -20.21
C GLU A 57 5.38 4.15 -18.87
N ASP A 58 6.33 4.52 -18.02
CA ASP A 58 6.47 3.97 -16.67
C ASP A 58 5.29 4.34 -15.77
N PHE A 59 4.79 5.57 -15.88
CA PHE A 59 3.61 6.02 -15.16
C PHE A 59 2.37 5.22 -15.57
N LEU A 60 2.17 5.00 -16.88
CA LEU A 60 1.06 4.19 -17.40
C LEU A 60 1.18 2.73 -16.94
N ARG A 61 2.36 2.12 -17.07
CA ARG A 61 2.60 0.74 -16.62
C ARG A 61 2.35 0.56 -15.13
N ARG A 62 2.74 1.53 -14.31
CA ARG A 62 2.44 1.50 -12.87
C ARG A 62 0.95 1.58 -12.61
N GLY A 63 0.23 2.43 -13.32
CA GLY A 63 -1.22 2.55 -13.22
C GLY A 63 -1.96 1.26 -13.59
N GLU A 64 -1.56 0.60 -14.69
CA GLU A 64 -2.11 -0.69 -15.12
C GLU A 64 -1.83 -1.81 -14.11
N ARG A 65 -0.58 -1.90 -13.61
CA ARG A 65 -0.19 -2.88 -12.58
C ARG A 65 -0.93 -2.63 -11.27
N SER A 66 -1.10 -1.37 -10.85
CA SER A 66 -1.86 -1.04 -9.65
C SER A 66 -3.31 -1.44 -9.75
N ALA A 67 -3.98 -1.16 -10.86
CA ALA A 67 -5.37 -1.56 -11.07
C ALA A 67 -5.54 -3.09 -11.01
N THR A 68 -4.59 -3.85 -11.58
CA THR A 68 -4.58 -5.32 -11.51
C THR A 68 -4.30 -5.80 -10.08
N LEU A 69 -3.34 -5.18 -9.38
CA LEU A 69 -3.00 -5.49 -7.99
C LEU A 69 -4.20 -5.24 -7.07
N ASP A 70 -4.84 -4.08 -7.19
CA ASP A 70 -6.03 -3.74 -6.41
C ASP A 70 -7.17 -4.75 -6.59
N ALA A 71 -7.44 -5.16 -7.83
CA ALA A 71 -8.48 -6.13 -8.12
C ALA A 71 -8.15 -7.52 -7.52
N GLN A 72 -6.90 -7.97 -7.64
CA GLN A 72 -6.46 -9.25 -7.09
C GLN A 72 -6.46 -9.24 -5.55
N LEU A 73 -5.87 -8.22 -4.94
CA LEU A 73 -5.85 -8.10 -3.48
C LEU A 73 -7.25 -7.83 -2.92
N GLY A 74 -8.05 -7.01 -3.60
CA GLY A 74 -9.44 -6.78 -3.20
C GLY A 74 -10.28 -8.04 -3.13
N SER A 75 -10.04 -9.01 -4.00
CA SER A 75 -10.71 -10.32 -3.95
C SER A 75 -10.05 -11.31 -2.98
N PHE A 76 -8.77 -11.11 -2.66
CA PHE A 76 -8.03 -11.99 -1.77
C PHE A 76 -8.40 -11.77 -0.29
N PHE A 77 -8.49 -10.51 0.16
CA PHE A 77 -8.84 -10.22 1.55
C PHE A 77 -10.26 -10.64 1.90
N SER A 78 -10.42 -11.29 3.05
CA SER A 78 -11.70 -11.60 3.68
C SER A 78 -11.87 -10.78 4.98
N VAL A 79 -13.00 -10.94 5.66
CA VAL A 79 -13.25 -10.36 6.99
C VAL A 79 -13.87 -11.49 7.83
N PRO A 80 -13.21 -11.93 8.90
CA PRO A 80 -11.88 -11.56 9.40
C PRO A 80 -10.74 -12.09 8.52
N ASP A 81 -9.54 -11.51 8.66
CA ASP A 81 -8.35 -11.97 7.95
C ASP A 81 -7.04 -11.56 8.66
N SER A 82 -6.00 -12.39 8.53
CA SER A 82 -4.64 -12.10 8.96
C SER A 82 -3.67 -12.46 7.84
N VAL A 83 -2.98 -11.49 7.26
CA VAL A 83 -2.19 -11.68 6.05
C VAL A 83 -0.76 -11.22 6.23
N LEU A 84 0.20 -12.10 5.90
CA LEU A 84 1.60 -11.76 5.72
C LEU A 84 1.83 -11.29 4.28
N ALA A 85 2.34 -10.09 4.11
CA ALA A 85 2.73 -9.57 2.82
C ALA A 85 4.25 -9.44 2.72
N VAL A 86 4.83 -10.15 1.76
CA VAL A 86 6.26 -10.07 1.44
C VAL A 86 6.42 -9.34 0.12
N ALA A 87 7.14 -8.23 0.13
CA ALA A 87 7.41 -7.44 -1.04
C ALA A 87 8.90 -7.48 -1.40
N GLN A 88 9.21 -7.63 -2.69
CA GLN A 88 10.59 -7.63 -3.17
C GLN A 88 11.34 -6.33 -2.83
N ASN A 89 10.63 -5.20 -2.77
CA ASN A 89 11.18 -3.90 -2.45
C ASN A 89 10.12 -2.97 -1.83
N LEU A 90 10.56 -1.81 -1.34
CA LEU A 90 9.68 -0.84 -0.69
C LEU A 90 8.58 -0.29 -1.62
N ASP A 91 8.86 -0.06 -2.91
CA ASP A 91 7.85 0.43 -3.86
C ASP A 91 6.67 -0.55 -3.98
N LEU A 92 6.96 -1.85 -4.05
CA LEU A 92 5.92 -2.88 -4.05
C LEU A 92 5.19 -2.98 -2.71
N LEU A 93 5.90 -2.83 -1.59
CA LEU A 93 5.29 -2.82 -0.25
C LEU A 93 4.26 -1.69 -0.14
N HIS A 94 4.63 -0.49 -0.58
CA HIS A 94 3.74 0.67 -0.54
C HIS A 94 2.50 0.51 -1.43
N ARG A 95 2.66 -0.12 -2.57
CA ARG A 95 1.53 -0.44 -3.46
C ARG A 95 0.60 -1.48 -2.85
N ILE A 96 1.14 -2.47 -2.10
CA ILE A 96 0.34 -3.43 -1.34
C ILE A 96 -0.42 -2.70 -0.22
N ASP A 97 0.23 -1.77 0.49
CA ASP A 97 -0.40 -0.96 1.54
C ASP A 97 -1.57 -0.16 0.99
N ALA A 98 -1.37 0.52 -0.13
CA ALA A 98 -2.42 1.29 -0.79
C ALA A 98 -3.58 0.39 -1.27
N ALA A 99 -3.28 -0.76 -1.86
CA ALA A 99 -4.29 -1.72 -2.29
C ALA A 99 -5.08 -2.29 -1.10
N PHE A 100 -4.42 -2.57 0.04
CA PHE A 100 -5.04 -2.97 1.28
C PHE A 100 -6.03 -1.91 1.80
N PHE A 101 -5.59 -0.63 1.84
CA PHE A 101 -6.45 0.46 2.29
C PHE A 101 -7.61 0.73 1.33
N ARG A 102 -7.41 0.66 0.02
CA ARG A 102 -8.51 0.75 -0.95
C ARG A 102 -9.53 -0.38 -0.77
N ALA A 103 -9.06 -1.60 -0.50
CA ALA A 103 -9.95 -2.73 -0.23
C ALA A 103 -10.75 -2.53 1.06
N GLY A 104 -10.14 -1.99 2.11
CA GLY A 104 -10.79 -1.65 3.38
C GLY A 104 -11.77 -0.50 3.23
N GLU A 105 -11.38 0.56 2.50
CA GLU A 105 -12.25 1.71 2.21
C GLU A 105 -13.50 1.31 1.44
N ALA A 106 -13.35 0.50 0.40
CA ALA A 106 -14.46 0.01 -0.42
C ALA A 106 -15.48 -0.81 0.38
N ARG A 107 -15.04 -1.43 1.49
CA ARG A 107 -15.90 -2.18 2.42
C ARG A 107 -16.40 -1.35 3.61
N GLY A 108 -16.16 -0.04 3.60
CA GLY A 108 -16.59 0.86 4.67
C GLY A 108 -15.79 0.70 5.99
N GLY A 109 -14.64 0.03 5.95
CA GLY A 109 -13.81 -0.25 7.12
C GLY A 109 -13.17 1.00 7.75
N LEU A 110 -12.74 0.86 9.00
CA LEU A 110 -11.83 1.79 9.67
C LEU A 110 -10.40 1.37 9.33
N LEU A 111 -9.65 2.26 8.69
CA LEU A 111 -8.29 2.04 8.25
C LEU A 111 -7.32 2.48 9.35
N VAL A 112 -6.38 1.63 9.70
CA VAL A 112 -5.38 1.92 10.74
C VAL A 112 -4.00 1.54 10.22
N THR A 113 -3.03 2.43 10.35
CA THR A 113 -1.62 2.10 10.11
C THR A 113 -0.80 2.43 11.33
N PHE A 114 0.13 1.52 11.64
CA PHE A 114 1.10 1.71 12.69
C PHE A 114 2.45 2.01 12.07
N TYR A 115 3.11 3.08 12.54
CA TYR A 115 4.42 3.50 12.05
C TYR A 115 5.43 3.56 13.20
N GLY A 116 6.72 3.31 12.89
CA GLY A 116 7.80 3.29 13.88
C GLY A 116 8.28 4.71 14.24
N GLY A 117 8.27 5.02 15.51
CA GLY A 117 9.11 5.93 16.27
C GLY A 117 8.88 7.43 16.20
N GLU A 118 9.14 8.16 15.18
CA GLU A 118 9.24 9.63 15.17
C GLU A 118 8.20 10.31 14.26
N ALA A 119 7.86 11.56 14.58
CA ALA A 119 6.86 12.33 13.81
C ALA A 119 7.21 12.50 12.33
N GLU A 120 8.50 12.47 12.01
CA GLU A 120 9.00 12.53 10.62
C GLU A 120 8.53 11.34 9.78
N HIS A 121 8.44 10.15 10.36
CA HIS A 121 7.95 8.95 9.69
C HIS A 121 6.43 9.02 9.38
N GLU A 122 5.65 9.77 10.15
CA GLU A 122 4.23 9.94 9.90
C GLU A 122 3.97 10.79 8.64
N ASP A 123 4.70 11.88 8.46
CA ASP A 123 4.57 12.74 7.28
C ASP A 123 5.05 12.04 6.00
N ASP A 124 6.11 11.26 6.09
CA ASP A 124 6.60 10.43 4.99
C ASP A 124 5.56 9.39 4.59
N LEU A 125 4.95 8.71 5.55
CA LEU A 125 3.90 7.73 5.31
C LEU A 125 2.65 8.37 4.67
N ARG A 126 2.26 9.58 5.12
CA ARG A 126 1.17 10.34 4.49
C ARG A 126 1.48 10.65 3.03
N ALA A 127 2.67 11.24 2.80
CA ALA A 127 3.10 11.60 1.44
C ALA A 127 3.11 10.38 0.52
N GLN A 128 3.53 9.25 1.02
CA GLN A 128 3.61 8.00 0.31
C GLN A 128 2.24 7.41 -0.03
N LEU A 129 1.31 7.36 0.92
CA LEU A 129 -0.07 6.95 0.68
C LEU A 129 -0.76 7.89 -0.33
N GLU A 130 -0.51 9.22 -0.25
CA GLU A 130 -1.02 10.20 -1.22
C GLU A 130 -0.41 9.97 -2.62
N GLN A 131 0.88 9.61 -2.73
CA GLN A 131 1.52 9.26 -4.01
C GLN A 131 0.88 8.03 -4.66
N GLU A 132 0.49 7.06 -3.85
CA GLU A 132 -0.25 5.87 -4.30
C GLU A 132 -1.73 6.14 -4.55
N GLY A 133 -2.21 7.36 -4.35
CA GLY A 133 -3.57 7.80 -4.69
C GLY A 133 -4.60 7.60 -3.59
N ILE A 134 -4.18 7.35 -2.35
CA ILE A 134 -5.07 7.36 -1.18
C ILE A 134 -5.39 8.81 -0.83
N GLU A 135 -6.66 9.12 -0.63
CA GLU A 135 -7.12 10.46 -0.23
C GLU A 135 -6.97 10.68 1.29
N VAL A 136 -5.71 10.67 1.77
CA VAL A 136 -5.37 10.66 3.20
C VAL A 136 -6.13 11.75 3.97
N LYS A 137 -6.05 13.01 3.52
CA LYS A 137 -6.70 14.15 4.19
C LYS A 137 -8.21 14.00 4.32
N ARG A 138 -8.87 13.46 3.30
CA ARG A 138 -10.31 13.19 3.34
C ARG A 138 -10.63 12.11 4.36
N LEU A 139 -9.90 10.98 4.30
CA LEU A 139 -10.13 9.85 5.20
C LEU A 139 -9.84 10.20 6.67
N GLU A 140 -8.81 11.00 6.94
CA GLU A 140 -8.52 11.52 8.30
C GLU A 140 -9.65 12.46 8.78
N ALA A 141 -10.10 13.38 7.94
CA ALA A 141 -11.19 14.31 8.27
C ALA A 141 -12.52 13.58 8.53
N GLU A 142 -12.77 12.47 7.84
CA GLU A 142 -13.93 11.60 8.04
C GLU A 142 -13.74 10.65 9.26
N GLY A 143 -12.57 10.64 9.91
CA GLY A 143 -12.24 9.71 10.99
C GLY A 143 -12.16 8.25 10.53
N ARG A 144 -11.89 8.01 9.25
CA ARG A 144 -11.81 6.69 8.62
C ARG A 144 -10.39 6.17 8.44
N LEU A 145 -9.38 7.04 8.56
CA LEU A 145 -7.96 6.68 8.59
C LEU A 145 -7.36 7.16 9.90
N ILE A 146 -6.68 6.27 10.58
CA ILE A 146 -5.96 6.54 11.83
C ILE A 146 -4.52 6.11 11.66
N MET A 147 -3.59 7.04 11.87
CA MET A 147 -2.15 6.76 11.96
C MET A 147 -1.74 6.74 13.41
N ARG A 148 -0.95 5.75 13.82
CA ARG A 148 -0.51 5.58 15.20
C ARG A 148 0.98 5.28 15.27
N PRO A 149 1.75 5.99 16.12
CA PRO A 149 3.11 5.58 16.40
C PRO A 149 3.10 4.25 17.15
N GLU A 150 3.93 3.33 16.69
CA GLU A 150 4.17 2.07 17.36
C GLU A 150 5.29 2.26 18.41
N LYS A 151 4.88 2.48 19.65
CA LYS A 151 5.80 2.71 20.77
C LYS A 151 6.22 1.40 21.44
N ASP A 152 5.30 0.45 21.52
CA ASP A 152 5.49 -0.83 22.15
C ASP A 152 4.67 -1.88 21.42
N PRO A 153 5.32 -2.85 20.77
CA PRO A 153 4.63 -3.93 20.13
C PRO A 153 3.68 -4.70 21.07
N ALA A 154 3.99 -4.83 22.36
CA ALA A 154 3.10 -5.50 23.33
C ALA A 154 1.77 -4.77 23.52
N ALA A 155 1.72 -3.47 23.28
CA ALA A 155 0.50 -2.67 23.39
C ALA A 155 -0.44 -2.76 22.15
N ARG A 156 -0.01 -3.40 21.05
CA ARG A 156 -0.79 -3.50 19.79
C ARG A 156 -2.19 -4.05 20.03
N ARG A 157 -2.28 -5.14 20.79
CA ARG A 157 -3.57 -5.79 21.06
C ARG A 157 -4.54 -4.85 21.77
N GLU A 158 -4.08 -4.18 22.81
CA GLU A 158 -4.95 -3.27 23.59
C GLU A 158 -5.40 -2.07 22.74
N GLU A 159 -4.52 -1.55 21.89
CA GLU A 159 -4.87 -0.44 21.00
C GLU A 159 -5.89 -0.86 19.95
N LEU A 160 -5.75 -2.04 19.36
CA LEU A 160 -6.73 -2.59 18.41
C LEU A 160 -8.09 -2.82 19.09
N VAL A 161 -8.11 -3.36 20.29
CA VAL A 161 -9.37 -3.54 21.06
C VAL A 161 -10.01 -2.17 21.35
N ARG A 162 -9.24 -1.16 21.75
CA ARG A 162 -9.77 0.21 21.95
C ARG A 162 -10.32 0.83 20.65
N LEU A 163 -9.72 0.49 19.51
CA LEU A 163 -10.20 0.95 18.20
C LEU A 163 -11.51 0.25 17.82
N LEU A 164 -11.66 -1.03 18.12
CA LEU A 164 -12.92 -1.76 17.95
C LEU A 164 -14.05 -1.16 18.78
N ASP A 165 -13.79 -0.81 20.04
CA ASP A 165 -14.78 -0.15 20.88
C ASP A 165 -15.30 1.17 20.29
N LYS A 166 -14.49 1.83 19.46
CA LYS A 166 -14.88 3.04 18.72
C LYS A 166 -15.71 2.72 17.45
N THR A 167 -15.63 1.49 16.94
CA THR A 167 -16.39 1.05 15.76
C THR A 167 -17.66 0.28 16.14
N ARG A 168 -18.39 0.78 17.13
CA ARG A 168 -19.66 0.16 17.64
C ARG A 168 -20.75 -0.02 16.59
N ASP A 169 -20.55 0.52 15.40
CA ASP A 169 -21.42 0.38 14.23
C ASP A 169 -21.21 -0.90 13.41
N GLY A 170 -20.33 -1.80 13.87
CA GLY A 170 -20.06 -3.09 13.22
C GLY A 170 -19.10 -3.02 12.03
N ARG A 171 -18.41 -1.88 11.82
CA ARG A 171 -17.37 -1.77 10.80
C ARG A 171 -16.16 -2.63 11.13
N ALA A 172 -15.57 -3.28 10.13
CA ALA A 172 -14.31 -3.98 10.29
C ALA A 172 -13.14 -2.99 10.44
N VAL A 173 -12.16 -3.32 11.30
CA VAL A 173 -10.90 -2.59 11.41
C VAL A 173 -9.86 -3.22 10.49
N TRP A 174 -9.27 -2.41 9.61
CA TRP A 174 -8.23 -2.78 8.66
C TRP A 174 -6.89 -2.23 9.14
N ALA A 175 -6.11 -3.05 9.82
CA ALA A 175 -4.85 -2.66 10.45
C ALA A 175 -3.64 -3.11 9.64
N SER A 176 -2.74 -2.16 9.34
CA SER A 176 -1.48 -2.40 8.64
C SER A 176 -0.30 -2.22 9.59
N PHE A 177 0.58 -3.23 9.62
CA PHE A 177 1.87 -3.21 10.31
C PHE A 177 2.99 -3.48 9.33
N ASN A 178 4.10 -2.78 9.47
CA ASN A 178 5.31 -3.03 8.70
C ASN A 178 6.43 -3.49 9.65
N TRP A 179 6.99 -4.66 9.38
CA TRP A 179 8.14 -5.16 10.12
C TRP A 179 9.42 -4.57 9.53
N ALA A 180 10.05 -3.68 10.29
CA ALA A 180 11.33 -3.08 9.95
C ALA A 180 12.50 -3.98 10.41
N VAL A 181 13.72 -3.63 9.96
CA VAL A 181 14.95 -4.37 10.23
C VAL A 181 15.25 -4.49 11.74
N ASP A 182 14.82 -3.53 12.54
CA ASP A 182 15.13 -3.43 13.98
C ASP A 182 14.07 -4.06 14.90
N VAL A 183 13.12 -4.82 14.37
CA VAL A 183 12.13 -5.50 15.18
C VAL A 183 12.72 -6.74 15.84
N ASP A 184 12.60 -6.84 17.16
CA ASP A 184 12.84 -8.11 17.85
C ASP A 184 11.84 -9.17 17.34
N LEU A 185 12.40 -10.12 16.62
CA LEU A 185 11.63 -11.08 15.84
C LEU A 185 10.80 -12.01 16.72
N ASP A 186 11.33 -12.41 17.90
CA ASP A 186 10.60 -13.30 18.81
C ASP A 186 9.41 -12.58 19.41
N THR A 187 9.59 -11.33 19.84
CA THR A 187 8.49 -10.48 20.32
C THR A 187 7.46 -10.22 19.22
N ALA A 188 7.89 -9.93 17.99
CA ALA A 188 7.00 -9.72 16.86
C ALA A 188 6.15 -10.97 16.55
N MET A 189 6.75 -12.16 16.63
CA MET A 189 6.04 -13.45 16.42
C MET A 189 5.02 -13.74 17.51
N GLU A 190 5.37 -13.59 18.79
CA GLU A 190 4.45 -13.77 19.90
C GLU A 190 3.22 -12.87 19.79
N GLN A 191 3.45 -11.63 19.37
CA GLN A 191 2.36 -10.68 19.17
C GLN A 191 1.49 -11.02 17.97
N GLN A 192 2.10 -11.50 16.88
CA GLN A 192 1.35 -11.93 15.71
C GLN A 192 0.45 -13.12 16.04
N GLU A 193 0.91 -14.07 16.84
CA GLU A 193 0.09 -15.20 17.31
C GLU A 193 -1.08 -14.71 18.18
N THR A 194 -0.82 -13.75 19.06
CA THR A 194 -1.87 -13.11 19.87
C THR A 194 -2.88 -12.34 19.02
N LEU A 195 -2.41 -11.61 17.99
CA LEU A 195 -3.27 -10.92 17.05
C LEU A 195 -4.10 -11.87 16.21
N SER A 196 -3.54 -12.99 15.77
CA SER A 196 -4.27 -14.00 14.99
C SER A 196 -5.45 -14.57 15.78
N MET A 197 -5.28 -14.84 17.07
CA MET A 197 -6.39 -15.27 17.93
C MET A 197 -7.47 -14.19 18.09
N LEU A 198 -7.08 -12.91 18.11
CA LEU A 198 -8.02 -11.78 18.17
C LEU A 198 -8.78 -11.60 16.87
N VAL A 199 -8.10 -11.76 15.74
CA VAL A 199 -8.69 -11.67 14.39
C VAL A 199 -9.80 -12.69 14.20
N ASP A 200 -9.59 -13.93 14.66
CA ASP A 200 -10.58 -15.01 14.54
C ASP A 200 -11.86 -14.74 15.35
N ALA A 201 -11.77 -13.95 16.42
CA ALA A 201 -12.90 -13.64 17.31
C ALA A 201 -13.68 -12.39 16.93
N GLU A 202 -13.11 -11.48 16.13
CA GLU A 202 -13.61 -10.12 15.91
C GLU A 202 -13.55 -9.72 14.42
N HIS A 203 -14.12 -8.55 14.09
CA HIS A 203 -14.15 -8.01 12.71
C HIS A 203 -12.84 -7.29 12.35
N PHE A 204 -11.71 -8.01 12.41
CA PHE A 204 -10.41 -7.48 12.04
C PHE A 204 -9.92 -8.01 10.69
N VAL A 205 -9.21 -7.15 9.97
CA VAL A 205 -8.33 -7.54 8.88
C VAL A 205 -6.94 -6.98 9.19
N VAL A 206 -6.01 -7.85 9.48
CA VAL A 206 -4.64 -7.48 9.83
C VAL A 206 -3.71 -7.84 8.67
N LYS A 207 -2.93 -6.86 8.22
CA LYS A 207 -1.84 -7.08 7.28
C LYS A 207 -0.53 -6.76 7.98
N THR A 208 0.37 -7.74 8.01
CA THR A 208 1.78 -7.55 8.39
C THR A 208 2.62 -7.59 7.13
N ALA A 209 3.42 -6.55 6.87
CA ALA A 209 4.25 -6.48 5.69
C ALA A 209 5.74 -6.46 6.02
N VAL A 210 6.53 -7.04 5.13
CA VAL A 210 7.99 -7.12 5.23
C VAL A 210 8.60 -7.07 3.84
N VAL A 211 9.78 -6.46 3.70
CA VAL A 211 10.56 -6.55 2.46
C VAL A 211 11.43 -7.81 2.45
N GLU A 212 11.65 -8.36 1.27
CA GLU A 212 12.40 -9.62 1.06
C GLU A 212 13.79 -9.57 1.68
N GLU A 213 14.49 -8.42 1.59
CA GLU A 213 15.80 -8.19 2.18
C GLU A 213 15.83 -8.44 3.70
N VAL A 214 14.76 -8.11 4.41
CA VAL A 214 14.62 -8.37 5.86
C VAL A 214 14.49 -9.87 6.13
N LEU A 215 13.78 -10.59 5.26
CA LEU A 215 13.59 -12.03 5.39
C LEU A 215 14.87 -12.84 5.18
N ASP A 216 15.81 -12.35 4.38
CA ASP A 216 17.09 -13.01 4.14
C ASP A 216 17.90 -13.23 5.43
N GLY A 217 17.68 -12.38 6.44
CA GLY A 217 18.23 -12.50 7.78
C GLY A 217 17.49 -13.46 8.72
N TRP A 218 16.30 -13.96 8.32
CA TRP A 218 15.48 -14.78 9.23
C TRP A 218 15.84 -16.25 9.23
N PRO A 219 15.89 -16.91 10.41
CA PRO A 219 15.96 -18.36 10.47
C PRO A 219 14.78 -19.02 9.73
N PRO A 220 14.97 -20.12 9.00
CA PRO A 220 13.89 -20.81 8.28
C PRO A 220 12.66 -21.16 9.17
N LYS A 221 12.91 -21.47 10.43
CA LYS A 221 11.83 -21.75 11.41
C LYS A 221 10.96 -20.52 11.67
N THR A 222 11.56 -19.34 11.70
CA THR A 222 10.85 -18.07 11.93
C THR A 222 9.99 -17.71 10.73
N LEU A 223 10.52 -17.88 9.53
CA LEU A 223 9.75 -17.68 8.32
C LEU A 223 8.52 -18.62 8.25
N LEU A 224 8.74 -19.90 8.56
CA LEU A 224 7.63 -20.87 8.60
C LEU A 224 6.59 -20.49 9.67
N ARG A 225 7.04 -20.08 10.86
CA ARG A 225 6.17 -19.61 11.95
C ARG A 225 5.37 -18.38 11.51
N ALA A 226 6.00 -17.40 10.86
CA ALA A 226 5.33 -16.24 10.30
C ALA A 226 4.25 -16.61 9.28
N GLN A 227 4.55 -17.54 8.35
CA GLN A 227 3.58 -17.99 7.37
C GLN A 227 2.42 -18.75 7.99
N THR A 228 2.66 -19.57 9.02
CA THR A 228 1.62 -20.39 9.65
C THR A 228 0.77 -19.63 10.67
N SER A 229 1.26 -18.49 11.19
CA SER A 229 0.51 -17.60 12.08
C SER A 229 -0.43 -16.65 11.33
N HIS A 230 -0.45 -16.68 10.00
CA HIS A 230 -1.33 -15.88 9.17
C HIS A 230 -2.28 -16.80 8.37
N SER A 231 -3.51 -16.36 8.15
CA SER A 231 -4.50 -17.04 7.31
C SER A 231 -4.20 -16.96 5.82
N GLY A 232 -3.33 -16.06 5.42
CA GLY A 232 -2.92 -15.89 4.04
C GLY A 232 -1.55 -15.26 3.87
N THR A 233 -0.94 -15.47 2.72
CA THR A 233 0.35 -14.90 2.36
C THR A 233 0.31 -14.29 0.97
N ILE A 234 0.86 -13.09 0.85
CA ILE A 234 1.06 -12.33 -0.39
C ILE A 234 2.56 -12.27 -0.64
N TRP A 235 3.02 -12.71 -1.82
CA TRP A 235 4.37 -12.49 -2.32
C TRP A 235 4.30 -11.62 -3.56
N ALA A 236 4.88 -10.43 -3.49
CA ALA A 236 4.90 -9.48 -4.60
C ALA A 236 6.32 -9.23 -5.09
N SER A 237 6.54 -9.42 -6.38
CA SER A 237 7.78 -9.14 -7.08
C SER A 237 7.50 -8.37 -8.37
N GLU A 238 8.55 -7.85 -9.01
CA GLU A 238 8.43 -7.24 -10.33
C GLU A 238 7.91 -8.22 -11.39
N LYS A 239 8.12 -9.53 -11.18
CA LYS A 239 7.69 -10.60 -12.07
C LYS A 239 6.22 -11.00 -11.89
N GLY A 240 5.63 -10.70 -10.74
CA GLY A 240 4.24 -11.05 -10.48
C GLY A 240 3.87 -11.12 -9.01
N LEU A 241 2.64 -11.54 -8.78
CA LEU A 241 1.99 -11.68 -7.49
C LEU A 241 1.65 -13.15 -7.25
N SER A 242 2.01 -13.66 -6.09
CA SER A 242 1.60 -14.97 -5.60
C SER A 242 0.72 -14.81 -4.35
N LEU A 243 -0.45 -15.41 -4.37
CA LEU A 243 -1.43 -15.37 -3.30
C LEU A 243 -1.68 -16.79 -2.81
N SER A 244 -1.54 -17.02 -1.53
CA SER A 244 -1.82 -18.34 -0.91
C SER A 244 -2.62 -18.20 0.35
N ARG A 245 -3.43 -19.22 0.64
CA ARG A 245 -4.18 -19.36 1.91
C ARG A 245 -3.59 -20.48 2.72
N THR A 246 -3.43 -20.24 4.02
CA THR A 246 -3.03 -21.26 4.98
C THR A 246 -4.26 -22.11 5.28
N THR A 247 -4.14 -23.43 5.06
CA THR A 247 -5.20 -24.36 5.43
C THR A 247 -4.97 -24.81 6.88
N PRO A 248 -5.91 -24.57 7.81
CA PRO A 248 -5.77 -25.07 9.17
C PRO A 248 -5.59 -26.59 9.17
N MET A 249 -4.62 -27.08 9.94
CA MET A 249 -4.52 -28.52 10.18
C MET A 249 -5.70 -28.98 11.02
N PRO A 250 -6.38 -30.09 10.67
CA PRO A 250 -7.43 -30.65 11.52
C PRO A 250 -6.87 -30.96 12.91
N ALA A 251 -7.57 -30.55 13.94
CA ALA A 251 -7.21 -30.91 15.30
C ALA A 251 -7.20 -32.45 15.42
N SER A 252 -6.07 -33.01 15.88
CA SER A 252 -5.86 -34.42 16.11
C SER A 252 -6.53 -34.88 17.41
#